data_a73eab257deab1a5bcdc0dc8be22b290
#
_entry.id   a73eab257deab1a5bcdc0dc8be22b290
#
_cell.length_a   1.000
_cell.length_b   1.000
_cell.length_c   1.000
_cell.angle_alpha   90.00
_cell.angle_beta   90.00
_cell.angle_gamma   90.00
#
_symmetry.space_group_name_H-M   'P 1'
#
loop_
_entity.id
_entity.type
_entity.pdbx_description
1 polymer ?
#
loop_
_entity_poly.entity_id
_entity_poly.type
_entity_poly.pdbx_seq_one_letter_code
_entity_poly.pdbx_strand_id
1 'polypeptide(L)'
;MDQNDSLSDFRNQFYFPTNENDETSIYFCGNSLGLQPKSAKQAIVNELEDWAKWGVEGHFHGRKPWFHYHKFLTDYTAEIAGALPHEVVVMNQLTVNLHLLMFSFYRPTFATDADGNYKPLRYKILMEAGAFPSDMYAVQSQVESYGLDYNDAVIELSPREGENTLRHNDIMNTIAELGDQLCLTFFSGVQYYTGQLFNIPEITKAAHKVGAMAGFDLAHTAGNIDLKLHDWDVDFAAWCSYKYLNSGPGNVSGVFIHGRHGLNPKTPRLSGWWGHKEDVRFQMKKGYIPEPGAAGWQMSNAPVFGMAIHLASLELFHQAGISNLRNKSKNLTSFLSYVLEEAKQVNPLLQFEIITPKDPNERGAQLSLLTNQDGKALFDFLAKANIIVDWREPNVIRIAPAPIYNSYEDVFLLGQAFQHFTTSL
;
A
#
# COMPACT_ATOMS: atom_id res chain seq x y z
N MET A 1 26.54 -12.41 -5.05
CA MET A 1 25.29 -12.42 -4.28
C MET A 1 24.15 -13.04 -5.12
N ASP A 2 23.99 -12.64 -6.38
CA ASP A 2 22.91 -13.17 -7.26
C ASP A 2 22.97 -14.68 -7.49
N GLN A 3 24.14 -15.29 -7.57
CA GLN A 3 24.30 -16.76 -7.72
C GLN A 3 23.72 -17.57 -6.54
N ASN A 4 23.57 -16.94 -5.37
CA ASN A 4 23.04 -17.56 -4.16
C ASN A 4 21.62 -17.04 -3.83
N ASP A 5 21.01 -16.25 -4.72
CA ASP A 5 19.67 -15.73 -4.55
C ASP A 5 18.62 -16.73 -5.04
N SER A 6 17.90 -17.35 -4.10
CA SER A 6 16.83 -18.31 -4.43
C SER A 6 15.65 -17.69 -5.18
N LEU A 7 15.57 -16.36 -5.23
CA LEU A 7 14.52 -15.61 -5.94
C LEU A 7 14.99 -15.06 -7.30
N SER A 8 16.22 -15.36 -7.73
CA SER A 8 16.80 -14.79 -8.97
C SER A 8 15.95 -15.09 -10.21
N ASP A 9 15.36 -16.27 -10.32
CA ASP A 9 14.57 -16.71 -11.48
C ASP A 9 13.26 -15.93 -11.65
N PHE A 10 12.72 -15.32 -10.57
CA PHE A 10 11.51 -14.51 -10.67
C PHE A 10 11.69 -13.26 -11.54
N ARG A 11 12.92 -12.73 -11.67
CA ARG A 11 13.23 -11.63 -12.59
C ARG A 11 12.75 -11.95 -14.02
N ASN A 12 12.90 -13.20 -14.45
CA ASN A 12 12.51 -13.66 -15.79
C ASN A 12 10.98 -13.69 -16.01
N GLN A 13 10.18 -13.51 -14.95
CA GLN A 13 8.72 -13.47 -15.05
C GLN A 13 8.18 -12.08 -15.38
N PHE A 14 9.02 -11.05 -15.49
CA PHE A 14 8.63 -9.67 -15.71
C PHE A 14 9.19 -9.11 -17.01
N TYR A 15 8.46 -8.14 -17.59
CA TYR A 15 8.97 -7.27 -18.64
C TYR A 15 9.61 -6.05 -18.01
N PHE A 16 10.83 -5.74 -18.45
CA PHE A 16 11.53 -4.51 -18.07
C PHE A 16 11.35 -3.47 -19.17
N PRO A 17 11.26 -2.17 -18.82
CA PRO A 17 11.32 -1.10 -19.81
C PRO A 17 12.63 -1.16 -20.58
N THR A 18 12.61 -0.67 -21.82
CA THR A 18 13.79 -0.49 -22.65
C THR A 18 13.94 0.99 -23.01
N ASN A 19 15.17 1.42 -23.27
CA ASN A 19 15.46 2.73 -23.82
C ASN A 19 15.22 2.77 -25.36
N GLU A 20 15.53 3.90 -25.99
CA GLU A 20 15.36 4.10 -27.43
C GLU A 20 16.24 3.17 -28.30
N ASN A 21 17.28 2.57 -27.71
CA ASN A 21 18.17 1.61 -28.37
C ASN A 21 17.78 0.14 -28.09
N ASP A 22 16.59 -0.11 -27.54
CA ASP A 22 16.12 -1.43 -27.08
C ASP A 22 16.96 -2.08 -25.97
N GLU A 23 17.77 -1.30 -25.24
CA GLU A 23 18.54 -1.79 -24.10
C GLU A 23 17.65 -1.82 -22.84
N THR A 24 17.70 -2.91 -22.10
CA THR A 24 16.93 -3.10 -20.86
C THR A 24 17.35 -2.09 -19.79
N SER A 25 16.37 -1.36 -19.25
CA SER A 25 16.58 -0.40 -18.16
C SER A 25 16.72 -1.10 -16.80
N ILE A 26 17.52 -0.52 -15.92
CA ILE A 26 17.50 -0.88 -14.50
C ILE A 26 16.32 -0.13 -13.86
N TYR A 27 15.39 -0.85 -13.21
CA TYR A 27 14.12 -0.29 -12.75
C TYR A 27 14.00 -0.36 -11.22
N PHE A 28 13.92 0.81 -10.56
CA PHE A 28 13.79 0.94 -9.11
C PHE A 28 12.54 1.71 -8.67
N CYS A 29 11.45 1.63 -9.46
CA CYS A 29 10.20 2.35 -9.18
C CYS A 29 9.04 1.45 -8.76
N GLY A 30 9.32 0.27 -8.18
CA GLY A 30 8.26 -0.63 -7.68
C GLY A 30 7.36 -0.02 -6.61
N ASN A 31 7.83 1.01 -5.93
CA ASN A 31 7.08 1.83 -4.99
C ASN A 31 6.08 2.80 -5.65
N SER A 32 6.15 3.01 -6.97
CA SER A 32 5.27 3.90 -7.74
C SER A 32 4.40 3.10 -8.70
N LEU A 33 5.00 2.26 -9.53
CA LEU A 33 4.34 1.30 -10.40
C LEU A 33 5.20 0.04 -10.51
N GLY A 34 4.65 -1.12 -10.23
CA GLY A 34 5.35 -2.40 -10.40
C GLY A 34 5.50 -2.79 -11.87
N LEU A 35 6.46 -3.67 -12.17
CA LEU A 35 6.68 -4.19 -13.52
C LEU A 35 5.54 -5.13 -13.95
N GLN A 36 5.33 -5.22 -15.25
CA GLN A 36 4.32 -6.10 -15.85
C GLN A 36 4.76 -7.57 -15.74
N PRO A 37 3.97 -8.44 -15.06
CA PRO A 37 4.15 -9.89 -15.15
C PRO A 37 3.92 -10.38 -16.59
N LYS A 38 4.75 -11.28 -17.08
CA LYS A 38 4.59 -11.86 -18.44
C LYS A 38 3.28 -12.62 -18.60
N SER A 39 2.80 -13.23 -17.52
CA SER A 39 1.51 -13.94 -17.45
C SER A 39 0.28 -13.02 -17.58
N ALA A 40 0.40 -11.71 -17.30
CA ALA A 40 -0.71 -10.75 -17.32
C ALA A 40 -1.41 -10.66 -18.68
N LYS A 41 -0.65 -10.71 -19.78
CA LYS A 41 -1.23 -10.69 -21.14
C LYS A 41 -2.16 -11.87 -21.38
N GLN A 42 -1.69 -13.09 -21.04
CA GLN A 42 -2.48 -14.30 -21.26
C GLN A 42 -3.71 -14.34 -20.34
N ALA A 43 -3.59 -13.81 -19.11
CA ALA A 43 -4.73 -13.71 -18.20
C ALA A 43 -5.86 -12.87 -18.81
N ILE A 44 -5.56 -11.71 -19.41
CA ILE A 44 -6.57 -10.89 -20.10
C ILE A 44 -7.12 -11.60 -21.35
N VAL A 45 -6.25 -12.21 -22.16
CA VAL A 45 -6.67 -12.91 -23.38
C VAL A 45 -7.68 -14.01 -23.05
N ASN A 46 -7.42 -14.78 -22.00
CA ASN A 46 -8.33 -15.83 -21.54
C ASN A 46 -9.74 -15.28 -21.20
N GLU A 47 -9.81 -14.14 -20.52
CA GLU A 47 -11.09 -13.52 -20.16
C GLU A 47 -11.81 -12.93 -21.39
N LEU A 48 -11.06 -12.38 -22.36
CA LEU A 48 -11.63 -11.91 -23.63
C LEU A 48 -12.20 -13.06 -24.47
N GLU A 49 -11.51 -14.20 -24.53
CA GLU A 49 -11.99 -15.41 -25.20
C GLU A 49 -13.24 -15.98 -24.52
N ASP A 50 -13.26 -16.03 -23.19
CA ASP A 50 -14.42 -16.48 -22.43
C ASP A 50 -15.62 -15.53 -22.61
N TRP A 51 -15.39 -14.22 -22.68
CA TRP A 51 -16.45 -13.26 -23.00
C TRP A 51 -16.99 -13.43 -24.41
N ALA A 52 -16.13 -13.58 -25.40
CA ALA A 52 -16.55 -13.81 -26.79
C ALA A 52 -17.35 -15.10 -26.95
N LYS A 53 -16.98 -16.14 -26.19
CA LYS A 53 -17.62 -17.45 -26.27
C LYS A 53 -18.95 -17.53 -25.49
N TRP A 54 -18.99 -16.96 -24.30
CA TRP A 54 -20.06 -17.20 -23.34
C TRP A 54 -21.03 -16.01 -23.19
N GLY A 55 -20.61 -14.78 -23.55
CA GLY A 55 -21.45 -13.61 -23.32
C GLY A 55 -21.85 -13.51 -21.84
N VAL A 56 -23.14 -13.29 -21.57
CA VAL A 56 -23.67 -13.20 -20.19
C VAL A 56 -23.49 -14.48 -19.40
N GLU A 57 -23.47 -15.63 -20.05
CA GLU A 57 -23.28 -16.93 -19.41
C GLU A 57 -21.87 -17.09 -18.82
N GLY A 58 -20.92 -16.25 -19.18
CA GLY A 58 -19.59 -16.20 -18.57
C GLY A 58 -19.60 -15.93 -17.06
N HIS A 59 -20.72 -15.42 -16.52
CA HIS A 59 -20.89 -15.32 -15.07
C HIS A 59 -20.92 -16.71 -14.38
N PHE A 60 -21.33 -17.75 -15.09
CA PHE A 60 -21.51 -19.10 -14.55
C PHE A 60 -20.67 -20.17 -15.26
N HIS A 61 -20.11 -19.84 -16.41
CA HIS A 61 -19.34 -20.72 -17.26
C HIS A 61 -17.97 -20.11 -17.61
N GLY A 62 -17.10 -20.88 -18.22
CA GLY A 62 -15.76 -20.46 -18.63
C GLY A 62 -14.68 -21.02 -17.71
N ARG A 63 -13.45 -20.55 -17.93
CA ARG A 63 -12.26 -21.01 -17.16
C ARG A 63 -12.36 -20.57 -15.69
N LYS A 64 -12.78 -19.34 -15.48
CA LYS A 64 -13.02 -18.73 -14.15
C LYS A 64 -14.36 -18.01 -14.20
N PRO A 65 -15.47 -18.57 -13.70
CA PRO A 65 -16.78 -17.92 -13.72
C PRO A 65 -16.78 -16.58 -13.00
N TRP A 66 -17.31 -15.54 -13.65
CA TRP A 66 -17.17 -14.15 -13.17
C TRP A 66 -17.98 -13.83 -11.93
N PHE A 67 -19.03 -14.61 -11.66
CA PHE A 67 -19.88 -14.44 -10.48
C PHE A 67 -19.07 -14.54 -9.16
N HIS A 68 -18.08 -15.40 -9.14
CA HIS A 68 -17.22 -15.63 -7.97
C HIS A 68 -15.80 -15.10 -8.14
N TYR A 69 -15.53 -14.24 -9.12
CA TYR A 69 -14.17 -13.93 -9.53
C TYR A 69 -13.29 -13.42 -8.38
N HIS A 70 -13.83 -12.57 -7.49
CA HIS A 70 -13.13 -12.08 -6.31
C HIS A 70 -12.65 -13.21 -5.37
N LYS A 71 -13.32 -14.36 -5.36
CA LYS A 71 -12.95 -15.50 -4.50
C LYS A 71 -11.66 -16.18 -4.96
N PHE A 72 -11.31 -16.11 -6.25
CA PHE A 72 -10.04 -16.66 -6.76
C PHE A 72 -8.81 -15.93 -6.23
N LEU A 73 -8.99 -14.69 -5.77
CA LEU A 73 -7.92 -13.88 -5.22
C LEU A 73 -7.83 -13.95 -3.68
N THR A 74 -8.85 -14.48 -3.02
CA THR A 74 -9.03 -14.38 -1.56
C THR A 74 -7.86 -14.98 -0.78
N ASP A 75 -7.49 -16.24 -1.05
CA ASP A 75 -6.44 -16.94 -0.29
C ASP A 75 -5.08 -16.27 -0.47
N TYR A 76 -4.73 -15.89 -1.70
CA TYR A 76 -3.49 -15.15 -1.99
C TYR A 76 -3.46 -13.76 -1.32
N THR A 77 -4.61 -13.07 -1.32
CA THR A 77 -4.73 -11.77 -0.67
C THR A 77 -4.62 -11.90 0.84
N ALA A 78 -5.19 -12.94 1.43
CA ALA A 78 -5.08 -13.26 2.84
C ALA A 78 -3.62 -13.57 3.24
N GLU A 79 -2.88 -14.31 2.40
CA GLU A 79 -1.45 -14.57 2.60
C GLU A 79 -0.64 -13.26 2.62
N ILE A 80 -0.85 -12.37 1.64
CA ILE A 80 -0.16 -11.06 1.59
C ILE A 80 -0.47 -10.19 2.81
N ALA A 81 -1.71 -10.24 3.31
CA ALA A 81 -2.15 -9.42 4.44
C ALA A 81 -1.87 -10.05 5.81
N GLY A 82 -1.49 -11.33 5.86
CA GLY A 82 -1.44 -12.08 7.13
C GLY A 82 -2.79 -12.08 7.82
N ALA A 83 -3.83 -12.47 7.08
CA ALA A 83 -5.23 -12.38 7.48
C ALA A 83 -5.96 -13.71 7.27
N LEU A 84 -7.15 -13.84 7.84
CA LEU A 84 -8.05 -14.95 7.51
C LEU A 84 -8.77 -14.67 6.17
N PRO A 85 -9.11 -15.71 5.37
CA PRO A 85 -9.73 -15.49 4.06
C PRO A 85 -10.98 -14.61 4.07
N HIS A 86 -11.82 -14.71 5.09
CA HIS A 86 -13.04 -13.90 5.21
C HIS A 86 -12.79 -12.44 5.62
N GLU A 87 -11.55 -12.08 5.99
CA GLU A 87 -11.17 -10.72 6.39
C GLU A 87 -10.66 -9.88 5.23
N VAL A 88 -10.50 -10.46 4.05
CA VAL A 88 -9.97 -9.76 2.88
C VAL A 88 -10.92 -9.82 1.70
N VAL A 89 -10.87 -8.78 0.88
CA VAL A 89 -11.53 -8.73 -0.42
C VAL A 89 -10.76 -7.82 -1.37
N VAL A 90 -10.71 -8.20 -2.65
CA VAL A 90 -10.20 -7.33 -3.71
C VAL A 90 -11.39 -6.61 -4.35
N MET A 91 -11.35 -5.27 -4.37
CA MET A 91 -12.43 -4.45 -4.94
C MET A 91 -11.95 -3.03 -5.22
N ASN A 92 -12.63 -2.30 -6.10
CA ASN A 92 -12.44 -0.87 -6.38
C ASN A 92 -10.96 -0.43 -6.54
N GLN A 93 -10.68 0.86 -6.36
CA GLN A 93 -9.36 1.46 -6.19
C GLN A 93 -9.21 1.96 -4.75
N LEU A 94 -7.95 2.23 -4.34
CA LEU A 94 -7.57 2.55 -2.96
C LEU A 94 -8.41 3.67 -2.33
N THR A 95 -8.49 4.85 -2.95
CA THR A 95 -9.19 6.00 -2.36
C THR A 95 -10.70 5.74 -2.19
N VAL A 96 -11.32 5.01 -3.13
CA VAL A 96 -12.72 4.57 -2.97
C VAL A 96 -12.86 3.66 -1.76
N ASN A 97 -11.95 2.71 -1.59
CA ASN A 97 -11.95 1.80 -0.44
C ASN A 97 -11.73 2.56 0.88
N LEU A 98 -10.82 3.53 0.91
CA LEU A 98 -10.62 4.38 2.10
C LEU A 98 -11.92 5.10 2.50
N HIS A 99 -12.64 5.71 1.56
CA HIS A 99 -13.93 6.34 1.85
C HIS A 99 -14.97 5.36 2.41
N LEU A 100 -15.06 4.15 1.84
CA LEU A 100 -15.98 3.12 2.32
C LEU A 100 -15.62 2.66 3.74
N LEU A 101 -14.33 2.50 4.04
CA LEU A 101 -13.84 2.09 5.34
C LEU A 101 -13.98 3.23 6.37
N MET A 102 -13.65 4.46 6.01
CA MET A 102 -13.86 5.63 6.86
C MET A 102 -15.33 5.81 7.24
N PHE A 103 -16.27 5.59 6.29
CA PHE A 103 -17.70 5.57 6.62
C PHE A 103 -18.04 4.54 7.70
N SER A 104 -17.37 3.39 7.70
CA SER A 104 -17.64 2.33 8.68
C SER A 104 -16.98 2.58 10.04
N PHE A 105 -15.73 3.06 10.05
CA PHE A 105 -14.86 3.03 11.22
C PHE A 105 -14.58 4.41 11.83
N TYR A 106 -14.64 5.50 11.08
CA TYR A 106 -14.64 6.83 11.63
C TYR A 106 -16.06 7.21 12.02
N ARG A 107 -16.38 7.03 13.30
CA ARG A 107 -17.74 7.24 13.87
C ARG A 107 -17.67 8.22 15.03
N PRO A 108 -17.60 9.54 14.75
CA PRO A 108 -17.60 10.56 15.78
C PRO A 108 -18.82 10.45 16.69
N THR A 109 -18.61 10.66 17.97
CA THR A 109 -19.70 10.74 18.96
C THR A 109 -19.86 12.17 19.46
N PHE A 110 -21.08 12.53 19.83
CA PHE A 110 -21.44 13.86 20.24
C PHE A 110 -22.27 13.81 21.51
N ALA A 111 -22.27 14.89 22.28
CA ALA A 111 -23.17 15.10 23.40
C ALA A 111 -23.80 16.49 23.30
N THR A 112 -24.95 16.63 23.92
CA THR A 112 -25.61 17.94 24.11
C THR A 112 -25.18 18.47 25.47
N ASP A 113 -24.63 19.68 25.53
CA ASP A 113 -24.28 20.34 26.78
C ASP A 113 -25.52 20.90 27.50
N ALA A 114 -25.31 21.48 28.69
CA ALA A 114 -26.42 22.02 29.49
C ALA A 114 -27.16 23.18 28.79
N ASP A 115 -26.53 23.85 27.86
CA ASP A 115 -27.08 24.97 27.09
C ASP A 115 -27.75 24.51 25.77
N GLY A 116 -27.78 23.19 25.52
CA GLY A 116 -28.36 22.61 24.31
C GLY A 116 -27.43 22.58 23.08
N ASN A 117 -26.15 22.95 23.22
CA ASN A 117 -25.22 22.92 22.12
C ASN A 117 -24.67 21.49 21.89
N TYR A 118 -24.55 21.12 20.63
CA TYR A 118 -24.04 19.82 20.21
C TYR A 118 -22.51 19.86 20.15
N LYS A 119 -21.82 19.12 21.02
CA LYS A 119 -20.37 19.11 21.11
C LYS A 119 -19.81 17.74 20.79
N PRO A 120 -18.73 17.67 19.97
CA PRO A 120 -18.04 16.41 19.71
C PRO A 120 -17.33 15.92 20.99
N LEU A 121 -17.36 14.61 21.21
CA LEU A 121 -16.69 13.94 22.33
C LEU A 121 -15.49 13.15 21.84
N ARG A 122 -15.75 12.07 21.10
CA ARG A 122 -14.75 11.21 20.48
C ARG A 122 -14.81 11.44 18.97
N TYR A 123 -13.86 12.18 18.40
CA TYR A 123 -13.95 12.61 17.01
C TYR A 123 -12.60 12.83 16.33
N LYS A 124 -11.52 12.81 17.09
CA LYS A 124 -10.19 13.13 16.55
C LYS A 124 -9.63 11.96 15.77
N ILE A 125 -8.93 12.30 14.68
CA ILE A 125 -8.11 11.39 13.90
C ILE A 125 -6.64 11.75 14.14
N LEU A 126 -5.81 10.77 14.46
CA LEU A 126 -4.35 10.94 14.50
C LEU A 126 -3.74 10.31 13.25
N MET A 127 -2.93 11.08 12.52
CA MET A 127 -2.18 10.62 11.36
C MET A 127 -0.78 11.25 11.32
N GLU A 128 0.13 10.73 10.51
CA GLU A 128 1.40 11.37 10.26
C GLU A 128 1.24 12.66 9.44
N ALA A 129 1.99 13.70 9.77
CA ALA A 129 2.13 14.89 8.94
C ALA A 129 2.82 14.53 7.62
N GLY A 130 2.39 15.16 6.53
CA GLY A 130 2.90 14.83 5.21
C GLY A 130 2.52 13.43 4.73
N ALA A 131 1.36 12.91 5.16
CA ALA A 131 0.73 11.74 4.55
C ALA A 131 0.50 11.96 3.04
N PHE A 132 0.28 10.88 2.30
CA PHE A 132 0.01 11.03 0.87
C PHE A 132 -1.24 11.91 0.64
N PRO A 133 -1.22 12.85 -0.33
CA PRO A 133 -2.32 13.82 -0.51
C PRO A 133 -3.72 13.19 -0.62
N SER A 134 -3.83 12.02 -1.25
CA SER A 134 -5.12 11.29 -1.35
C SER A 134 -5.70 10.92 0.01
N ASP A 135 -4.85 10.58 0.98
CA ASP A 135 -5.28 10.21 2.34
C ASP A 135 -5.75 11.45 3.10
N MET A 136 -4.98 12.55 3.00
CA MET A 136 -5.38 13.83 3.59
C MET A 136 -6.72 14.30 3.04
N TYR A 137 -6.95 14.21 1.72
CA TYR A 137 -8.22 14.60 1.10
C TYR A 137 -9.38 13.69 1.52
N ALA A 138 -9.14 12.37 1.63
CA ALA A 138 -10.15 11.44 2.08
C ALA A 138 -10.53 11.70 3.54
N VAL A 139 -9.54 11.91 4.42
CA VAL A 139 -9.76 12.25 5.83
C VAL A 139 -10.49 13.58 5.96
N GLN A 140 -10.06 14.62 5.25
CA GLN A 140 -10.70 15.92 5.26
C GLN A 140 -12.19 15.81 4.90
N SER A 141 -12.50 15.18 3.79
CA SER A 141 -13.91 15.06 3.34
C SER A 141 -14.77 14.27 4.30
N GLN A 142 -14.22 13.27 4.99
CA GLN A 142 -14.94 12.51 6.01
C GLN A 142 -15.22 13.36 7.27
N VAL A 143 -14.22 14.10 7.74
CA VAL A 143 -14.36 15.02 8.89
C VAL A 143 -15.40 16.10 8.60
N GLU A 144 -15.29 16.78 7.46
CA GLU A 144 -16.22 17.82 7.02
C GLU A 144 -17.67 17.29 6.83
N SER A 145 -17.85 16.02 6.44
CA SER A 145 -19.17 15.40 6.30
C SER A 145 -19.93 15.28 7.63
N TYR A 146 -19.21 15.32 8.75
CA TYR A 146 -19.79 15.40 10.10
C TYR A 146 -19.96 16.82 10.63
N GLY A 147 -19.62 17.85 9.83
CA GLY A 147 -19.65 19.26 10.23
C GLY A 147 -18.54 19.65 11.20
N LEU A 148 -17.46 18.88 11.23
CA LEU A 148 -16.27 19.12 12.07
C LEU A 148 -15.24 19.96 11.31
N ASP A 149 -14.48 20.79 12.05
CA ASP A 149 -13.33 21.52 11.49
C ASP A 149 -12.14 20.57 11.37
N TYR A 150 -11.52 20.52 10.18
CA TYR A 150 -10.33 19.70 9.91
C TYR A 150 -9.19 20.01 10.87
N ASN A 151 -8.89 21.29 11.11
CA ASN A 151 -7.76 21.70 11.94
C ASN A 151 -7.92 21.36 13.43
N ASP A 152 -9.15 21.15 13.90
CA ASP A 152 -9.42 20.64 15.25
C ASP A 152 -9.52 19.11 15.29
N ALA A 153 -10.17 18.52 14.31
CA ALA A 153 -10.46 17.08 14.30
C ALA A 153 -9.27 16.21 13.86
N VAL A 154 -8.33 16.74 13.05
CA VAL A 154 -7.18 15.97 12.55
C VAL A 154 -5.89 16.45 13.22
N ILE A 155 -5.25 15.52 13.88
CA ILE A 155 -3.94 15.73 14.50
C ILE A 155 -2.88 15.14 13.58
N GLU A 156 -2.17 16.02 12.87
CA GLU A 156 -1.04 15.64 12.03
C GLU A 156 0.26 15.68 12.85
N LEU A 157 0.76 14.51 13.21
CA LEU A 157 2.00 14.39 14.00
C LEU A 157 3.22 14.59 13.11
N SER A 158 4.02 15.62 13.42
CA SER A 158 5.25 15.94 12.70
C SER A 158 6.48 15.30 13.35
N PRO A 159 7.54 14.98 12.58
CA PRO A 159 8.85 14.72 13.14
C PRO A 159 9.34 15.89 13.99
N ARG A 160 10.23 15.64 14.93
CA ARG A 160 10.88 16.71 15.72
C ARG A 160 11.76 17.58 14.82
N GLU A 161 12.04 18.79 15.26
CA GLU A 161 12.95 19.69 14.54
C GLU A 161 14.30 19.01 14.25
N GLY A 162 14.71 19.06 12.96
CA GLY A 162 15.94 18.40 12.48
C GLY A 162 15.82 16.90 12.23
N GLU A 163 14.64 16.30 12.40
CA GLU A 163 14.39 14.88 12.10
C GLU A 163 13.51 14.72 10.85
N ASN A 164 13.74 13.63 10.12
CA ASN A 164 12.96 13.31 8.92
C ASN A 164 11.88 12.24 9.16
N THR A 165 11.91 11.57 10.32
CA THR A 165 11.04 10.44 10.65
C THR A 165 10.39 10.62 12.01
N LEU A 166 9.20 10.06 12.19
CA LEU A 166 8.49 10.07 13.47
C LEU A 166 9.15 9.09 14.46
N ARG A 167 9.36 9.55 15.66
CA ARG A 167 9.73 8.65 16.76
C ARG A 167 8.53 7.86 17.24
N HIS A 168 8.71 6.56 17.42
CA HIS A 168 7.64 5.69 17.90
C HIS A 168 7.03 6.17 19.22
N ASN A 169 7.87 6.62 20.18
CA ASN A 169 7.39 7.12 21.46
C ASN A 169 6.51 8.38 21.34
N ASP A 170 6.75 9.22 20.33
CA ASP A 170 5.92 10.42 20.14
C ASP A 170 4.53 10.02 19.66
N ILE A 171 4.42 9.01 18.80
CA ILE A 171 3.13 8.44 18.39
C ILE A 171 2.38 7.88 19.62
N MET A 172 3.07 7.08 20.45
CA MET A 172 2.46 6.47 21.63
C MET A 172 1.97 7.51 22.64
N ASN A 173 2.78 8.54 22.89
CA ASN A 173 2.44 9.63 23.80
C ASN A 173 1.22 10.43 23.28
N THR A 174 1.21 10.77 22.00
CA THR A 174 0.09 11.51 21.39
C THR A 174 -1.22 10.72 21.46
N ILE A 175 -1.19 9.38 21.20
CA ILE A 175 -2.37 8.54 21.37
C ILE A 175 -2.88 8.59 22.83
N ALA A 176 -1.97 8.49 23.82
CA ALA A 176 -2.31 8.53 25.23
C ALA A 176 -2.87 9.90 25.66
N GLU A 177 -2.30 11.00 25.17
CA GLU A 177 -2.72 12.38 25.45
C GLU A 177 -4.09 12.68 24.88
N LEU A 178 -4.39 12.23 23.65
CA LEU A 178 -5.70 12.39 23.02
C LEU A 178 -6.79 11.60 23.75
N GLY A 179 -6.44 10.45 24.31
CA GLY A 179 -7.31 9.65 25.18
C GLY A 179 -8.70 9.44 24.59
N ASP A 180 -9.72 9.81 25.36
CA ASP A 180 -11.13 9.63 24.97
C ASP A 180 -11.60 10.47 23.77
N GLN A 181 -10.86 11.48 23.37
CA GLN A 181 -11.17 12.27 22.18
C GLN A 181 -10.78 11.56 20.87
N LEU A 182 -9.82 10.62 20.93
CA LEU A 182 -9.33 9.90 19.76
C LEU A 182 -10.37 8.90 19.26
N CYS A 183 -10.80 9.06 18.02
CA CYS A 183 -11.76 8.18 17.34
C CYS A 183 -11.03 7.16 16.46
N LEU A 184 -9.97 7.58 15.79
CA LEU A 184 -9.24 6.78 14.81
C LEU A 184 -7.76 7.14 14.80
N THR A 185 -6.88 6.14 14.81
CA THR A 185 -5.52 6.29 14.28
C THR A 185 -5.52 5.87 12.83
N PHE A 186 -5.00 6.71 11.93
CA PHE A 186 -4.92 6.42 10.51
C PHE A 186 -3.53 6.74 9.99
N PHE A 187 -2.69 5.73 9.84
CA PHE A 187 -1.31 5.84 9.40
C PHE A 187 -1.08 5.08 8.10
N SER A 188 -0.10 5.53 7.31
CA SER A 188 0.50 4.66 6.30
C SER A 188 1.29 3.54 6.99
N GLY A 189 1.31 2.35 6.42
CA GLY A 189 2.18 1.29 6.98
C GLY A 189 3.65 1.61 6.73
N VAL A 190 3.99 1.97 5.48
CA VAL A 190 5.28 2.54 5.08
C VAL A 190 5.05 3.92 4.52
N GLN A 191 5.69 4.91 5.10
CA GLN A 191 5.58 6.32 4.69
C GLN A 191 6.20 6.51 3.30
N TYR A 192 5.44 7.08 2.37
CA TYR A 192 5.80 7.12 0.95
C TYR A 192 7.03 7.97 0.64
N TYR A 193 7.28 9.03 1.41
CA TYR A 193 8.37 9.99 1.18
C TYR A 193 9.67 9.50 1.79
N THR A 194 9.65 9.12 3.08
CA THR A 194 10.83 8.72 3.85
C THR A 194 11.15 7.23 3.74
N GLY A 195 10.16 6.38 3.45
CA GLY A 195 10.30 4.92 3.51
C GLY A 195 10.23 4.34 4.93
N GLN A 196 9.93 5.14 5.95
CA GLN A 196 9.77 4.68 7.33
C GLN A 196 8.62 3.68 7.45
N LEU A 197 8.87 2.52 8.04
CA LEU A 197 7.87 1.55 8.45
C LEU A 197 7.38 1.88 9.86
N PHE A 198 6.09 2.11 10.02
CA PHE A 198 5.47 2.30 11.35
C PHE A 198 5.25 0.97 12.06
N ASN A 199 5.30 0.99 13.39
CA ASN A 199 5.04 -0.18 14.22
C ASN A 199 3.51 -0.41 14.34
N ILE A 200 2.93 -1.02 13.29
CA ILE A 200 1.49 -1.26 13.19
C ILE A 200 0.90 -1.93 14.43
N PRO A 201 1.45 -3.06 14.96
CA PRO A 201 0.86 -3.73 16.12
C PRO A 201 0.84 -2.86 17.38
N GLU A 202 1.88 -2.06 17.62
CA GLU A 202 1.92 -1.20 18.82
C GLU A 202 0.99 0.01 18.69
N ILE A 203 0.88 0.61 17.50
CA ILE A 203 -0.10 1.68 17.22
C ILE A 203 -1.52 1.14 17.43
N THR A 204 -1.83 -0.03 16.88
CA THR A 204 -3.13 -0.68 17.04
C THR A 204 -3.47 -0.90 18.50
N LYS A 205 -2.54 -1.51 19.25
CA LYS A 205 -2.72 -1.77 20.69
C LYS A 205 -2.93 -0.48 21.49
N ALA A 206 -2.18 0.58 21.17
CA ALA A 206 -2.32 1.86 21.86
C ALA A 206 -3.66 2.54 21.53
N ALA A 207 -4.11 2.51 20.27
CA ALA A 207 -5.41 3.00 19.86
C ALA A 207 -6.55 2.29 20.60
N HIS A 208 -6.52 0.95 20.63
CA HIS A 208 -7.53 0.16 21.34
C HIS A 208 -7.55 0.44 22.85
N LYS A 209 -6.39 0.69 23.47
CA LYS A 209 -6.32 1.02 24.89
C LYS A 209 -7.09 2.29 25.26
N VAL A 210 -7.18 3.24 24.35
CA VAL A 210 -7.98 4.47 24.54
C VAL A 210 -9.37 4.38 23.89
N GLY A 211 -9.74 3.20 23.35
CA GLY A 211 -11.04 2.95 22.72
C GLY A 211 -11.19 3.54 21.31
N ALA A 212 -10.07 3.87 20.65
CA ALA A 212 -10.05 4.31 19.25
C ALA A 212 -9.93 3.11 18.30
N MET A 213 -10.36 3.29 17.04
CA MET A 213 -10.10 2.36 15.95
C MET A 213 -8.69 2.55 15.38
N ALA A 214 -8.12 1.49 14.81
CA ALA A 214 -6.82 1.52 14.13
C ALA A 214 -6.99 1.13 12.65
N GLY A 215 -6.78 2.09 11.77
CA GLY A 215 -6.84 1.94 10.31
C GLY A 215 -5.51 2.27 9.64
N PHE A 216 -5.23 1.62 8.50
CA PHE A 216 -3.96 1.83 7.79
C PHE A 216 -4.15 1.90 6.27
N ASP A 217 -3.45 2.87 5.64
CA ASP A 217 -3.13 2.79 4.21
C ASP A 217 -1.86 1.96 4.01
N LEU A 218 -1.99 0.83 3.38
CA LEU A 218 -0.88 -0.10 3.15
C LEU A 218 -0.36 -0.06 1.71
N ALA A 219 -0.57 1.06 0.98
CA ALA A 219 -0.17 1.21 -0.42
C ALA A 219 1.32 0.95 -0.68
N HIS A 220 2.19 1.28 0.27
CA HIS A 220 3.63 1.02 0.21
C HIS A 220 4.06 -0.20 1.03
N THR A 221 3.11 -0.91 1.63
CA THR A 221 3.37 -1.98 2.60
C THR A 221 3.01 -3.35 2.05
N ALA A 222 1.83 -3.49 1.41
CA ALA A 222 1.39 -4.75 0.83
C ALA A 222 2.34 -5.23 -0.29
N GLY A 223 2.82 -6.47 -0.18
CA GLY A 223 3.83 -7.05 -1.06
C GLY A 223 5.28 -6.61 -0.77
N ASN A 224 5.49 -5.77 0.23
CA ASN A 224 6.79 -5.22 0.63
C ASN A 224 7.19 -5.62 2.07
N ILE A 225 6.21 -5.73 2.94
CA ILE A 225 6.39 -6.10 4.36
C ILE A 225 5.64 -7.41 4.63
N ASP A 226 6.20 -8.25 5.49
CA ASP A 226 5.53 -9.46 6.02
C ASP A 226 4.47 -9.01 7.03
N LEU A 227 3.24 -8.87 6.56
CA LEU A 227 2.09 -8.40 7.34
C LEU A 227 1.45 -9.54 8.15
N LYS A 228 0.83 -9.19 9.28
CA LYS A 228 0.04 -10.10 10.15
C LYS A 228 -1.16 -9.35 10.71
N LEU A 229 -2.00 -8.81 9.82
CA LEU A 229 -3.07 -7.88 10.20
C LEU A 229 -4.08 -8.50 11.16
N HIS A 230 -4.37 -9.80 11.00
CA HIS A 230 -5.22 -10.54 11.94
C HIS A 230 -4.59 -10.59 13.34
N ASP A 231 -3.36 -11.09 13.46
CA ASP A 231 -2.66 -11.27 14.74
C ASP A 231 -2.33 -9.93 15.42
N TRP A 232 -2.17 -8.87 14.62
CA TRP A 232 -1.94 -7.50 15.10
C TRP A 232 -3.22 -6.78 15.51
N ASP A 233 -4.38 -7.46 15.38
CA ASP A 233 -5.70 -6.96 15.79
C ASP A 233 -6.10 -5.64 15.10
N VAL A 234 -5.61 -5.38 13.88
CA VAL A 234 -5.94 -4.19 13.09
C VAL A 234 -7.43 -4.16 12.79
N ASP A 235 -8.09 -2.99 12.87
CA ASP A 235 -9.52 -2.91 12.58
C ASP A 235 -9.80 -2.97 11.08
N PHE A 236 -9.08 -2.18 10.30
CA PHE A 236 -9.20 -2.17 8.85
C PHE A 236 -7.91 -1.69 8.17
N ALA A 237 -7.73 -2.07 6.93
CA ALA A 237 -6.67 -1.55 6.08
C ALA A 237 -7.09 -1.61 4.60
N ALA A 238 -6.47 -0.77 3.78
CA ALA A 238 -6.59 -0.84 2.34
C ALA A 238 -5.23 -0.60 1.66
N TRP A 239 -5.06 -1.12 0.44
CA TRP A 239 -3.85 -0.90 -0.35
C TRP A 239 -4.14 -0.96 -1.84
N CYS A 240 -3.40 -0.19 -2.62
CA CYS A 240 -3.37 -0.37 -4.07
C CYS A 240 -2.49 -1.56 -4.46
N SER A 241 -2.85 -2.28 -5.50
CA SER A 241 -2.12 -3.46 -5.95
C SER A 241 -1.11 -3.19 -7.07
N TYR A 242 -1.13 -1.99 -7.67
CA TYR A 242 -0.31 -1.67 -8.84
C TYR A 242 1.15 -1.29 -8.51
N LYS A 243 1.48 -1.08 -7.23
CA LYS A 243 2.86 -0.80 -6.79
C LYS A 243 3.63 -2.12 -6.63
N TYR A 244 4.04 -2.48 -5.41
CA TYR A 244 4.82 -3.69 -5.16
C TYR A 244 4.14 -4.98 -5.60
N LEU A 245 2.80 -5.02 -5.66
CA LEU A 245 2.04 -6.19 -6.11
C LEU A 245 1.86 -6.29 -7.63
N ASN A 246 2.46 -5.41 -8.43
CA ASN A 246 2.62 -5.54 -9.90
C ASN A 246 1.33 -5.81 -10.70
N SER A 247 0.17 -5.31 -10.25
CA SER A 247 -1.11 -5.63 -10.88
C SER A 247 -1.48 -4.78 -12.10
N GLY A 248 -0.61 -3.84 -12.49
CA GLY A 248 -0.84 -2.92 -13.61
C GLY A 248 -1.47 -1.59 -13.21
N PRO A 249 -1.32 -0.54 -14.03
CA PRO A 249 -1.66 0.84 -13.70
C PRO A 249 -3.16 1.02 -13.41
N GLY A 250 -3.46 1.71 -12.29
CA GLY A 250 -4.84 2.04 -11.90
C GLY A 250 -5.74 0.86 -11.59
N ASN A 251 -5.18 -0.30 -11.32
CA ASN A 251 -5.91 -1.55 -11.13
C ASN A 251 -6.58 -1.64 -9.75
N VAL A 252 -7.28 -2.76 -9.53
CA VAL A 252 -8.01 -3.12 -8.31
C VAL A 252 -7.15 -3.00 -7.05
N SER A 253 -7.80 -2.88 -5.91
CA SER A 253 -7.18 -2.70 -4.60
C SER A 253 -7.61 -3.78 -3.63
N GLY A 254 -6.77 -4.08 -2.64
CA GLY A 254 -7.11 -4.96 -1.54
C GLY A 254 -7.69 -4.20 -0.35
N VAL A 255 -8.53 -4.88 0.39
CA VAL A 255 -9.14 -4.42 1.64
C VAL A 255 -9.02 -5.52 2.67
N PHE A 256 -8.68 -5.13 3.90
CA PHE A 256 -8.74 -5.95 5.10
C PHE A 256 -9.76 -5.35 6.08
N ILE A 257 -10.60 -6.20 6.65
CA ILE A 257 -11.53 -5.85 7.74
C ILE A 257 -11.51 -7.01 8.72
N HIS A 258 -11.09 -6.73 9.95
CA HIS A 258 -10.99 -7.76 10.98
C HIS A 258 -12.32 -8.51 11.17
N GLY A 259 -12.24 -9.82 11.40
CA GLY A 259 -13.42 -10.70 11.53
C GLY A 259 -14.43 -10.24 12.57
N ARG A 260 -13.98 -9.60 13.68
CA ARG A 260 -14.90 -9.04 14.71
C ARG A 260 -15.85 -7.99 14.14
N HIS A 261 -15.45 -7.27 13.08
CA HIS A 261 -16.29 -6.29 12.38
C HIS A 261 -16.97 -6.88 11.16
N GLY A 262 -16.21 -7.66 10.36
CA GLY A 262 -16.70 -8.25 9.11
C GLY A 262 -17.85 -9.23 9.32
N LEU A 263 -17.79 -10.04 10.37
CA LEU A 263 -18.81 -11.00 10.71
C LEU A 263 -20.00 -10.40 11.49
N ASN A 264 -19.89 -9.13 11.95
CA ASN A 264 -20.98 -8.45 12.61
C ASN A 264 -21.89 -7.74 11.58
N PRO A 265 -23.13 -8.20 11.35
CA PRO A 265 -24.02 -7.60 10.36
C PRO A 265 -24.46 -6.16 10.73
N LYS A 266 -24.27 -5.75 11.99
CA LYS A 266 -24.61 -4.39 12.47
C LYS A 266 -23.49 -3.38 12.22
N THR A 267 -22.28 -3.81 11.81
CA THR A 267 -21.23 -2.86 11.47
C THR A 267 -21.71 -1.96 10.33
N PRO A 268 -21.73 -0.62 10.53
CA PRO A 268 -22.17 0.31 9.50
C PRO A 268 -21.35 0.15 8.22
N ARG A 269 -22.06 0.13 7.09
CA ARG A 269 -21.41 0.06 5.77
C ARG A 269 -22.32 0.64 4.70
N LEU A 270 -21.75 1.15 3.63
CA LEU A 270 -22.51 1.47 2.44
C LEU A 270 -22.91 0.17 1.74
N SER A 271 -24.20 0.08 1.36
CA SER A 271 -24.76 -1.15 0.80
C SER A 271 -24.61 -1.17 -0.72
N GLY A 272 -23.95 -2.18 -1.24
CA GLY A 272 -23.83 -2.43 -2.67
C GLY A 272 -24.38 -3.79 -3.07
N TRP A 273 -24.73 -3.96 -4.35
CA TRP A 273 -25.34 -5.21 -4.80
C TRP A 273 -24.43 -6.41 -4.57
N TRP A 274 -23.13 -6.27 -4.82
CA TRP A 274 -22.20 -7.38 -4.70
C TRP A 274 -21.86 -7.72 -3.24
N GLY A 275 -22.02 -6.76 -2.33
CA GLY A 275 -21.92 -6.98 -0.87
C GLY A 275 -23.18 -7.57 -0.24
N HIS A 276 -24.29 -7.69 -1.00
CA HIS A 276 -25.48 -8.40 -0.54
C HIS A 276 -25.26 -9.90 -0.55
N LYS A 277 -25.84 -10.60 0.42
CA LYS A 277 -25.67 -12.05 0.61
C LYS A 277 -25.92 -12.81 -0.68
N GLU A 278 -24.94 -13.62 -1.08
CA GLU A 278 -24.89 -14.29 -2.37
C GLU A 278 -26.10 -15.22 -2.63
N ASP A 279 -26.49 -16.02 -1.63
CA ASP A 279 -27.56 -17.02 -1.73
C ASP A 279 -28.93 -16.40 -2.06
N VAL A 280 -29.15 -15.13 -1.73
CA VAL A 280 -30.42 -14.45 -1.87
C VAL A 280 -30.39 -13.27 -2.84
N ARG A 281 -29.21 -12.91 -3.33
CA ARG A 281 -28.97 -11.74 -4.21
C ARG A 281 -29.93 -11.67 -5.38
N PHE A 282 -30.13 -12.77 -6.09
CA PHE A 282 -31.01 -12.85 -7.25
C PHE A 282 -32.49 -13.05 -6.94
N GLN A 283 -32.86 -13.13 -5.67
CA GLN A 283 -34.29 -13.17 -5.29
C GLN A 283 -34.96 -11.80 -5.41
N MET A 284 -34.16 -10.72 -5.64
CA MET A 284 -34.63 -9.34 -5.83
C MET A 284 -35.56 -8.84 -4.71
N LYS A 285 -35.40 -9.34 -3.50
CA LYS A 285 -36.17 -8.94 -2.33
C LYS A 285 -35.71 -7.60 -1.79
N LYS A 286 -36.62 -6.86 -1.20
CA LYS A 286 -36.30 -5.64 -0.45
C LYS A 286 -35.45 -5.96 0.79
N GLY A 287 -34.54 -5.07 1.11
CA GLY A 287 -33.67 -5.16 2.28
C GLY A 287 -32.29 -5.68 1.92
N TYR A 288 -31.30 -5.15 2.62
CA TYR A 288 -29.89 -5.51 2.46
C TYR A 288 -29.49 -6.48 3.56
N ILE A 289 -28.93 -7.61 3.19
CA ILE A 289 -28.33 -8.57 4.10
C ILE A 289 -26.86 -8.63 3.70
N PRO A 290 -25.90 -8.18 4.53
CA PRO A 290 -24.50 -8.19 4.15
C PRO A 290 -23.95 -9.61 3.99
N GLU A 291 -23.09 -9.82 2.98
CA GLU A 291 -22.24 -10.99 2.90
C GLU A 291 -21.33 -11.00 4.14
N PRO A 292 -21.14 -12.14 4.81
CA PRO A 292 -20.23 -12.23 5.95
C PRO A 292 -18.77 -11.92 5.56
N GLY A 293 -18.05 -11.24 6.45
CA GLY A 293 -16.66 -10.87 6.24
C GLY A 293 -16.50 -9.60 5.39
N ALA A 294 -15.27 -9.37 4.92
CA ALA A 294 -14.89 -8.20 4.12
C ALA A 294 -15.66 -8.12 2.79
N ALA A 295 -16.10 -9.27 2.25
CA ALA A 295 -16.92 -9.31 1.03
C ALA A 295 -18.21 -8.51 1.13
N GLY A 296 -18.75 -8.29 2.35
CA GLY A 296 -19.93 -7.46 2.59
C GLY A 296 -19.73 -5.96 2.32
N TRP A 297 -18.50 -5.50 2.01
CA TRP A 297 -18.21 -4.12 1.59
C TRP A 297 -18.16 -3.93 0.07
N GLN A 298 -18.29 -4.99 -0.71
CA GLN A 298 -18.31 -4.87 -2.17
C GLN A 298 -19.54 -4.07 -2.63
N MET A 299 -19.31 -3.15 -3.56
CA MET A 299 -20.36 -2.29 -4.11
C MET A 299 -20.97 -2.89 -5.38
N SER A 300 -20.14 -3.13 -6.37
CA SER A 300 -20.52 -3.59 -7.71
C SER A 300 -19.87 -4.93 -8.05
N ASN A 301 -20.18 -5.44 -9.23
CA ASN A 301 -19.56 -6.64 -9.80
C ASN A 301 -18.04 -6.54 -9.79
N ALA A 302 -17.38 -7.68 -9.72
CA ALA A 302 -15.94 -7.77 -9.83
C ALA A 302 -15.43 -7.19 -11.16
N PRO A 303 -14.43 -6.29 -11.16
CA PRO A 303 -13.78 -5.83 -12.40
C PRO A 303 -12.84 -6.91 -12.93
N VAL A 304 -13.40 -7.88 -13.67
CA VAL A 304 -12.78 -9.15 -14.07
C VAL A 304 -11.41 -8.99 -14.69
N PHE A 305 -11.25 -8.10 -15.69
CA PHE A 305 -9.96 -7.91 -16.38
C PHE A 305 -8.86 -7.43 -15.45
N GLY A 306 -9.19 -6.50 -14.56
CA GLY A 306 -8.26 -6.03 -13.54
C GLY A 306 -7.89 -7.11 -12.54
N MET A 307 -8.88 -7.88 -12.09
CA MET A 307 -8.66 -9.00 -11.17
C MET A 307 -7.85 -10.14 -11.82
N ALA A 308 -8.02 -10.40 -13.12
CA ALA A 308 -7.26 -11.40 -13.85
C ALA A 308 -5.75 -11.09 -13.85
N ILE A 309 -5.38 -9.84 -14.12
CA ILE A 309 -3.98 -9.39 -14.03
C ILE A 309 -3.46 -9.51 -12.61
N HIS A 310 -4.27 -9.06 -11.64
CA HIS A 310 -3.85 -9.10 -10.23
C HIS A 310 -3.65 -10.52 -9.74
N LEU A 311 -4.54 -11.46 -10.10
CA LEU A 311 -4.39 -12.87 -9.79
C LEU A 311 -3.09 -13.44 -10.34
N ALA A 312 -2.77 -13.15 -11.62
CA ALA A 312 -1.52 -13.60 -12.24
C ALA A 312 -0.26 -13.10 -11.51
N SER A 313 -0.33 -11.90 -10.92
CA SER A 313 0.75 -11.40 -10.07
C SER A 313 0.77 -12.05 -8.69
N LEU A 314 -0.39 -12.21 -8.04
CA LEU A 314 -0.49 -12.85 -6.72
C LEU A 314 0.05 -14.28 -6.74
N GLU A 315 -0.16 -15.03 -7.83
CA GLU A 315 0.40 -16.37 -8.03
C GLU A 315 1.96 -16.36 -7.97
N LEU A 316 2.61 -15.32 -8.51
CA LEU A 316 4.07 -15.15 -8.41
C LEU A 316 4.51 -14.85 -6.97
N PHE A 317 3.76 -14.00 -6.24
CA PHE A 317 4.04 -13.71 -4.83
C PHE A 317 3.89 -14.94 -3.95
N HIS A 318 2.86 -15.75 -4.17
CA HIS A 318 2.65 -17.01 -3.48
C HIS A 318 3.84 -17.97 -3.71
N GLN A 319 4.30 -18.12 -4.96
CA GLN A 319 5.45 -18.97 -5.29
C GLN A 319 6.75 -18.47 -4.66
N ALA A 320 6.96 -17.14 -4.61
CA ALA A 320 8.15 -16.54 -4.01
C ALA A 320 8.14 -16.61 -2.47
N GLY A 321 6.97 -16.47 -1.86
CA GLY A 321 6.76 -16.37 -0.43
C GLY A 321 7.15 -15.00 0.14
N ILE A 322 6.21 -14.36 0.83
CA ILE A 322 6.39 -12.98 1.34
C ILE A 322 7.58 -12.85 2.30
N SER A 323 7.83 -13.84 3.15
CA SER A 323 8.96 -13.84 4.09
C SER A 323 10.30 -13.93 3.35
N ASN A 324 10.40 -14.69 2.26
CA ASN A 324 11.61 -14.74 1.42
C ASN A 324 11.85 -13.40 0.73
N LEU A 325 10.80 -12.80 0.17
CA LEU A 325 10.85 -11.47 -0.42
C LEU A 325 11.30 -10.43 0.60
N ARG A 326 10.76 -10.47 1.82
CA ARG A 326 11.15 -9.56 2.90
C ARG A 326 12.62 -9.71 3.28
N ASN A 327 13.13 -10.93 3.39
CA ASN A 327 14.53 -11.19 3.69
C ASN A 327 15.45 -10.64 2.59
N LYS A 328 15.13 -10.89 1.32
CA LYS A 328 15.87 -10.32 0.19
C LYS A 328 15.79 -8.78 0.18
N SER A 329 14.63 -8.19 0.45
CA SER A 329 14.45 -6.73 0.54
C SER A 329 15.38 -6.09 1.56
N LYS A 330 15.51 -6.68 2.77
CA LYS A 330 16.44 -6.21 3.81
C LYS A 330 17.88 -6.24 3.32
N ASN A 331 18.30 -7.32 2.64
CA ASN A 331 19.65 -7.46 2.11
C ASN A 331 19.90 -6.48 0.96
N LEU A 332 18.96 -6.34 0.00
CA LEU A 332 19.09 -5.40 -1.12
C LEU A 332 19.19 -3.95 -0.64
N THR A 333 18.34 -3.54 0.31
CA THR A 333 18.39 -2.16 0.83
C THR A 333 19.60 -1.90 1.70
N SER A 334 20.11 -2.90 2.40
CA SER A 334 21.38 -2.77 3.14
C SER A 334 22.57 -2.66 2.18
N PHE A 335 22.57 -3.42 1.10
CA PHE A 335 23.58 -3.31 0.05
C PHE A 335 23.47 -1.98 -0.70
N LEU A 336 22.24 -1.52 -0.99
CA LEU A 336 22.00 -0.20 -1.60
C LEU A 336 22.56 0.92 -0.71
N SER A 337 22.28 0.89 0.59
CA SER A 337 22.85 1.88 1.52
C SER A 337 24.37 1.88 1.50
N TYR A 338 24.99 0.69 1.47
CA TYR A 338 26.43 0.55 1.40
C TYR A 338 27.03 1.16 0.12
N VAL A 339 26.49 0.80 -1.07
CA VAL A 339 27.04 1.31 -2.34
C VAL A 339 26.84 2.82 -2.50
N LEU A 340 25.77 3.39 -1.95
CA LEU A 340 25.52 4.83 -1.95
C LEU A 340 26.54 5.58 -1.07
N GLU A 341 26.84 5.08 0.12
CA GLU A 341 27.83 5.68 1.00
C GLU A 341 29.25 5.56 0.41
N GLU A 342 29.60 4.41 -0.19
CA GLU A 342 30.87 4.26 -0.92
C GLU A 342 30.96 5.24 -2.10
N ALA A 343 29.87 5.43 -2.84
CA ALA A 343 29.85 6.38 -3.95
C ALA A 343 30.12 7.81 -3.48
N LYS A 344 29.58 8.23 -2.33
CA LYS A 344 29.85 9.57 -1.74
C LYS A 344 31.33 9.74 -1.37
N GLN A 345 32.00 8.68 -0.92
CA GLN A 345 33.44 8.76 -0.60
C GLN A 345 34.30 8.96 -1.85
N VAL A 346 33.88 8.36 -2.98
CA VAL A 346 34.61 8.43 -4.26
C VAL A 346 34.29 9.72 -5.02
N ASN A 347 33.02 10.18 -4.98
CA ASN A 347 32.55 11.33 -5.73
C ASN A 347 32.05 12.45 -4.82
N PRO A 348 32.83 13.51 -4.59
CA PRO A 348 32.46 14.60 -3.71
C PRO A 348 31.31 15.49 -4.22
N LEU A 349 30.90 15.34 -5.51
CA LEU A 349 29.73 16.01 -6.06
C LEU A 349 28.41 15.44 -5.52
N LEU A 350 28.44 14.23 -4.95
CA LEU A 350 27.26 13.58 -4.38
C LEU A 350 26.91 14.16 -3.00
N GLN A 351 25.94 15.05 -3.00
CA GLN A 351 25.46 15.77 -1.81
C GLN A 351 24.02 15.35 -1.52
N PHE A 352 23.86 14.28 -0.74
CA PHE A 352 22.56 13.79 -0.28
C PHE A 352 22.62 13.19 1.11
N GLU A 353 21.47 13.13 1.77
CA GLU A 353 21.24 12.42 3.02
C GLU A 353 20.24 11.28 2.77
N ILE A 354 20.50 10.08 3.31
CA ILE A 354 19.52 8.99 3.32
C ILE A 354 18.58 9.23 4.49
N ILE A 355 17.36 9.72 4.21
CA ILE A 355 16.34 10.04 5.23
C ILE A 355 15.50 8.82 5.65
N THR A 356 15.66 7.68 4.99
CA THR A 356 15.04 6.42 5.39
C THR A 356 15.75 5.85 6.62
N PRO A 357 15.03 5.25 7.58
CA PRO A 357 15.63 4.64 8.77
C PRO A 357 16.75 3.66 8.43
N LYS A 358 17.83 3.71 9.23
CA LYS A 358 19.00 2.84 9.02
C LYS A 358 18.72 1.37 9.36
N ASP A 359 17.87 1.12 10.34
CA ASP A 359 17.48 -0.26 10.71
C ASP A 359 16.61 -0.86 9.58
N PRO A 360 17.02 -2.00 8.98
CA PRO A 360 16.21 -2.69 7.98
C PRO A 360 14.83 -3.17 8.48
N ASN A 361 14.63 -3.23 9.79
CA ASN A 361 13.33 -3.56 10.37
C ASN A 361 12.37 -2.36 10.42
N GLU A 362 12.89 -1.14 10.33
CA GLU A 362 12.13 0.11 10.37
C GLU A 362 11.90 0.70 8.96
N ARG A 363 12.12 -0.08 7.90
CA ARG A 363 11.91 0.35 6.51
C ARG A 363 11.42 -0.79 5.60
N GLY A 364 10.86 -0.42 4.45
CA GLY A 364 10.56 -1.33 3.35
C GLY A 364 11.72 -1.45 2.34
N ALA A 365 11.39 -1.71 1.08
CA ALA A 365 12.35 -1.83 -0.02
C ALA A 365 12.86 -0.48 -0.55
N GLN A 366 12.34 0.65 -0.08
CA GLN A 366 12.69 1.98 -0.54
C GLN A 366 13.79 2.60 0.32
N LEU A 367 14.79 3.23 -0.32
CA LEU A 367 15.63 4.27 0.28
C LEU A 367 15.31 5.62 -0.39
N SER A 368 15.21 6.66 0.43
CA SER A 368 14.93 8.05 0.02
C SER A 368 16.14 8.92 0.26
N LEU A 369 16.61 9.57 -0.80
CA LEU A 369 17.77 10.45 -0.78
C LEU A 369 17.28 11.90 -0.82
N LEU A 370 17.41 12.60 0.31
CA LEU A 370 17.20 14.04 0.36
C LEU A 370 18.43 14.71 -0.27
N THR A 371 18.23 15.38 -1.39
CA THR A 371 19.29 15.97 -2.19
C THR A 371 19.36 17.49 -2.00
N ASN A 372 20.49 18.09 -2.37
CA ASN A 372 20.68 19.53 -2.45
C ASN A 372 20.20 20.09 -3.82
N GLN A 373 20.73 21.26 -4.23
CA GLN A 373 20.38 21.95 -5.48
C GLN A 373 20.68 21.11 -6.75
N ASP A 374 21.64 20.19 -6.71
CA ASP A 374 22.03 19.36 -7.85
C ASP A 374 21.25 18.03 -7.95
N GLY A 375 20.29 17.80 -7.05
CA GLY A 375 19.52 16.56 -7.00
C GLY A 375 18.77 16.26 -8.30
N LYS A 376 18.23 17.30 -8.95
CA LYS A 376 17.56 17.13 -10.25
C LYS A 376 18.54 16.73 -11.36
N ALA A 377 19.75 17.29 -11.36
CA ALA A 377 20.81 16.91 -12.30
C ALA A 377 21.24 15.45 -12.11
N LEU A 378 21.36 14.99 -10.85
CA LEU A 378 21.62 13.58 -10.55
C LEU A 378 20.49 12.67 -11.04
N PHE A 379 19.23 13.03 -10.80
CA PHE A 379 18.08 12.29 -11.32
C PHE A 379 18.10 12.16 -12.85
N ASP A 380 18.35 13.29 -13.56
CA ASP A 380 18.39 13.32 -15.03
C ASP A 380 19.60 12.54 -15.57
N PHE A 381 20.74 12.54 -14.86
CA PHE A 381 21.92 11.73 -15.16
C PHE A 381 21.61 10.24 -15.07
N LEU A 382 20.95 9.79 -14.00
CA LEU A 382 20.55 8.38 -13.85
C LEU A 382 19.62 7.94 -14.98
N ALA A 383 18.65 8.79 -15.37
CA ALA A 383 17.74 8.51 -16.48
C ALA A 383 18.52 8.33 -17.80
N LYS A 384 19.54 9.18 -18.09
CA LYS A 384 20.43 9.02 -19.25
C LYS A 384 21.31 7.77 -19.18
N ALA A 385 21.68 7.33 -17.97
CA ALA A 385 22.37 6.06 -17.74
C ALA A 385 21.43 4.83 -17.82
N ASN A 386 20.20 5.01 -18.28
CA ASN A 386 19.18 3.96 -18.39
C ASN A 386 18.79 3.33 -17.04
N ILE A 387 18.83 4.13 -15.96
CA ILE A 387 18.45 3.75 -14.60
C ILE A 387 17.21 4.57 -14.19
N ILE A 388 16.10 3.89 -13.97
CA ILE A 388 14.82 4.51 -13.67
C ILE A 388 14.60 4.53 -12.15
N VAL A 389 14.59 5.74 -11.58
CA VAL A 389 14.29 6.05 -10.18
C VAL A 389 13.14 7.06 -10.09
N ASP A 390 12.59 7.28 -8.92
CA ASP A 390 11.44 8.18 -8.73
C ASP A 390 11.90 9.51 -8.12
N TRP A 391 11.42 10.63 -8.67
CA TRP A 391 11.61 11.98 -8.13
C TRP A 391 10.39 12.44 -7.35
N ARG A 392 10.61 12.95 -6.14
CA ARG A 392 9.56 13.60 -5.34
C ARG A 392 9.99 15.03 -4.98
N GLU A 393 9.11 15.95 -5.35
CA GLU A 393 9.30 17.33 -4.96
C GLU A 393 9.34 17.47 -3.42
N PRO A 394 10.15 18.41 -2.90
CA PRO A 394 10.95 19.35 -3.69
C PRO A 394 12.30 18.79 -4.16
N ASN A 395 12.85 17.75 -3.52
CA ASN A 395 14.26 17.38 -3.73
C ASN A 395 14.60 15.95 -3.24
N VAL A 396 13.69 15.00 -3.36
CA VAL A 396 13.96 13.61 -2.95
C VAL A 396 14.00 12.67 -4.15
N ILE A 397 15.07 11.87 -4.24
CA ILE A 397 15.16 10.70 -5.13
C ILE A 397 14.80 9.47 -4.31
N ARG A 398 13.80 8.71 -4.77
CA ARG A 398 13.42 7.42 -4.15
C ARG A 398 13.92 6.29 -5.01
N ILE A 399 14.60 5.32 -4.37
CA ILE A 399 15.17 4.14 -5.02
C ILE A 399 14.58 2.93 -4.30
N ALA A 400 13.79 2.13 -5.03
CA ALA A 400 13.05 1.02 -4.46
C ALA A 400 13.36 -0.31 -5.19
N PRO A 401 14.46 -1.01 -4.84
CA PRO A 401 14.76 -2.31 -5.38
C PRO A 401 13.72 -3.33 -4.91
N ALA A 402 12.77 -3.66 -5.78
CA ALA A 402 11.72 -4.63 -5.49
C ALA A 402 12.31 -6.06 -5.49
N PRO A 403 12.21 -6.82 -4.38
CA PRO A 403 12.92 -8.08 -4.21
C PRO A 403 12.49 -9.18 -5.18
N ILE A 404 11.29 -9.09 -5.76
CA ILE A 404 10.79 -10.10 -6.68
C ILE A 404 11.47 -10.05 -8.06
N TYR A 405 12.05 -8.91 -8.48
CA TYR A 405 12.67 -8.78 -9.79
C TYR A 405 14.03 -8.05 -9.81
N ASN A 406 14.39 -7.26 -8.81
CA ASN A 406 15.70 -6.64 -8.78
C ASN A 406 16.77 -7.60 -8.27
N SER A 407 17.97 -7.47 -8.88
CA SER A 407 19.18 -8.21 -8.52
C SER A 407 20.13 -7.36 -7.69
N TYR A 408 21.14 -7.99 -7.09
CA TYR A 408 22.24 -7.25 -6.46
C TYR A 408 23.13 -6.58 -7.51
N GLU A 409 23.21 -7.12 -8.73
CA GLU A 409 23.88 -6.49 -9.86
C GLU A 409 23.23 -5.15 -10.24
N ASP A 410 21.88 -5.07 -10.28
CA ASP A 410 21.17 -3.79 -10.50
C ASP A 410 21.62 -2.72 -9.50
N VAL A 411 21.72 -3.09 -8.21
CA VAL A 411 22.16 -2.18 -7.14
C VAL A 411 23.62 -1.80 -7.28
N PHE A 412 24.49 -2.73 -7.68
CA PHE A 412 25.91 -2.47 -7.93
C PHE A 412 26.08 -1.49 -9.09
N LEU A 413 25.40 -1.70 -10.21
CA LEU A 413 25.45 -0.82 -11.39
C LEU A 413 24.94 0.59 -11.07
N LEU A 414 23.89 0.71 -10.25
CA LEU A 414 23.46 2.00 -9.72
C LEU A 414 24.58 2.68 -8.93
N GLY A 415 25.27 1.96 -8.04
CA GLY A 415 26.40 2.50 -7.29
C GLY A 415 27.52 3.01 -8.19
N GLN A 416 27.85 2.28 -9.26
CA GLN A 416 28.80 2.73 -10.26
C GLN A 416 28.34 4.01 -10.98
N ALA A 417 27.06 4.09 -11.35
CA ALA A 417 26.51 5.31 -11.96
C ALA A 417 26.65 6.52 -11.03
N PHE A 418 26.36 6.37 -9.73
CA PHE A 418 26.58 7.44 -8.74
C PHE A 418 28.04 7.86 -8.68
N GLN A 419 28.99 6.91 -8.68
CA GLN A 419 30.43 7.25 -8.68
C GLN A 419 30.86 8.06 -9.90
N HIS A 420 30.23 7.84 -11.07
CA HIS A 420 30.53 8.51 -12.33
C HIS A 420 29.70 9.78 -12.58
N PHE A 421 28.84 10.19 -11.63
CA PHE A 421 28.04 11.40 -11.77
C PHE A 421 28.90 12.64 -11.97
N THR A 422 28.56 13.46 -12.95
CA THR A 422 29.18 14.76 -13.21
C THR A 422 28.09 15.82 -13.41
N THR A 423 28.34 17.04 -12.99
CA THR A 423 27.42 18.18 -13.16
C THR A 423 27.49 18.82 -14.56
N SER A 424 28.48 18.44 -15.37
CA SER A 424 28.62 18.90 -16.77
C SER A 424 27.88 17.93 -17.69
N LEU A 425 26.74 18.33 -18.18
CA LEU A 425 25.98 17.67 -19.24
C LEU A 425 26.18 18.39 -20.55
#